data_2f2903884018fc30952022e08da9d943
#
_entry.id   2f2903884018fc30952022e08da9d943
#
_cell.length_a   1.000
_cell.length_b   1.000
_cell.length_c   1.000
_cell.angle_alpha   90.00
_cell.angle_beta   90.00
_cell.angle_gamma   90.00
#
_symmetry.space_group_name_H-M   'P 1'
#
loop_
_entity.id
_entity.type
_entity.pdbx_description
1 polymer ?
#
loop_
_entity_poly.entity_id
_entity_poly.type
_entity_poly.pdbx_seq_one_letter_code
_entity_poly.pdbx_strand_id
1 'polypeptide(L)'
;MKTKAYTYPSASALATIHAWQWYPEDGNVKAVLLLHHGMAEHCGRYGDFLQAFADMGYAVFMHDMLGHGQSCETPEDRGFFGDKDGYNALLQDVRRLYDIARGEYPDKKLVIAGHSMGSFIMRCFTARYPDLDYAAAIYAVSYTHLRAHETR
;
A
#
# COMPACT_ATOMS: atom_id res chain seq x y z
N MET A 1 9.85 -1.43 -17.17
CA MET A 1 8.55 -0.98 -16.62
C MET A 1 8.46 0.54 -16.61
N LYS A 2 7.25 1.09 -16.73
CA LYS A 2 6.96 2.52 -16.57
C LYS A 2 6.52 2.81 -15.15
N THR A 3 6.69 4.08 -14.73
CA THR A 3 6.29 4.54 -13.41
C THR A 3 5.49 5.85 -13.54
N LYS A 4 4.42 5.97 -12.75
CA LYS A 4 3.64 7.19 -12.61
C LYS A 4 3.55 7.54 -11.12
N ALA A 5 3.85 8.78 -10.78
CA ALA A 5 3.81 9.28 -9.40
C ALA A 5 2.50 10.01 -9.12
N TYR A 6 2.06 9.95 -7.86
CA TYR A 6 0.91 10.65 -7.32
C TYR A 6 1.28 11.24 -5.96
N THR A 7 0.64 12.34 -5.62
CA THR A 7 0.69 12.90 -4.26
C THR A 7 -0.70 13.30 -3.82
N TYR A 8 -0.99 13.14 -2.54
CA TYR A 8 -2.23 13.62 -1.94
C TYR A 8 -2.03 13.89 -0.44
N PRO A 9 -2.79 14.83 0.15
CA PRO A 9 -2.70 15.06 1.59
C PRO A 9 -3.14 13.82 2.35
N SER A 10 -2.40 13.46 3.41
CA SER A 10 -2.84 12.44 4.35
C SER A 10 -4.13 12.87 5.04
N ALA A 11 -4.98 11.90 5.34
CA ALA A 11 -6.18 12.14 6.13
C ALA A 11 -5.89 12.64 7.56
N SER A 12 -4.67 12.43 8.06
CA SER A 12 -4.18 13.00 9.31
C SER A 12 -3.88 14.50 9.23
N ALA A 13 -3.75 15.06 8.03
CA ALA A 13 -3.25 16.41 7.74
C ALA A 13 -1.80 16.67 8.21
N LEU A 14 -1.04 15.63 8.60
CA LEU A 14 0.33 15.77 9.10
C LEU A 14 1.38 15.78 8.00
N ALA A 15 1.11 15.16 6.84
CA ALA A 15 2.06 15.06 5.75
C ALA A 15 1.37 14.89 4.38
N THR A 16 2.15 15.05 3.33
CA THR A 16 1.77 14.65 1.98
C THR A 16 2.12 13.18 1.76
N ILE A 17 1.16 12.38 1.33
CA ILE A 17 1.39 10.99 0.94
C ILE A 17 1.96 10.94 -0.46
N HIS A 18 3.08 10.26 -0.62
CA HIS A 18 3.72 9.96 -1.88
C HIS A 18 3.37 8.55 -2.32
N ALA A 19 2.86 8.40 -3.52
CA ALA A 19 2.38 7.14 -4.08
C ALA A 19 2.86 6.95 -5.52
N TRP A 20 2.91 5.70 -5.95
CA TRP A 20 3.34 5.36 -7.30
C TRP A 20 2.55 4.21 -7.86
N GLN A 21 2.48 4.19 -9.18
CA GLN A 21 2.08 3.08 -10.01
C GLN A 21 3.28 2.62 -10.83
N TRP A 22 3.55 1.32 -10.83
CA TRP A 22 4.50 0.66 -11.75
C TRP A 22 3.72 -0.27 -12.67
N TYR A 23 3.99 -0.24 -13.97
CA TYR A 23 3.21 -0.97 -14.95
C TYR A 23 4.05 -1.39 -16.15
N PRO A 24 3.55 -2.35 -17.00
CA PRO A 24 4.27 -2.84 -18.18
C PRO A 24 4.70 -1.71 -19.13
N GLU A 25 5.85 -1.91 -19.77
CA GLU A 25 6.41 -0.94 -20.72
C GLU A 25 5.48 -0.67 -21.93
N ASP A 26 4.81 -1.72 -22.40
CA ASP A 26 3.84 -1.65 -23.50
C ASP A 26 2.46 -1.08 -23.07
N GLY A 27 2.26 -0.85 -21.77
CA GLY A 27 1.00 -0.36 -21.21
C GLY A 27 -0.12 -1.40 -21.15
N ASN A 28 0.14 -2.66 -21.50
CA ASN A 28 -0.89 -3.72 -21.55
C ASN A 28 -1.10 -4.35 -20.15
N VAL A 29 -1.94 -3.71 -19.35
CA VAL A 29 -2.24 -4.15 -17.99
C VAL A 29 -3.32 -5.24 -17.97
N LYS A 30 -3.00 -6.40 -17.40
CA LYS A 30 -3.92 -7.55 -17.23
C LYS A 30 -4.73 -7.44 -15.94
N ALA A 31 -4.07 -7.03 -14.84
CA ALA A 31 -4.68 -6.89 -13.52
C ALA A 31 -3.91 -5.86 -12.69
N VAL A 32 -4.51 -5.45 -11.57
CA VAL A 32 -3.97 -4.46 -10.65
C VAL A 32 -3.61 -5.14 -9.33
N LEU A 33 -2.46 -4.77 -8.76
CA LEU A 33 -2.06 -5.12 -7.40
C LEU A 33 -1.95 -3.84 -6.57
N LEU A 34 -2.75 -3.72 -5.52
CA LEU A 34 -2.60 -2.71 -4.48
C LEU A 34 -1.79 -3.30 -3.34
N LEU A 35 -0.55 -2.88 -3.18
CA LEU A 35 0.39 -3.43 -2.20
C LEU A 35 0.71 -2.41 -1.11
N HIS A 36 0.68 -2.87 0.15
CA HIS A 36 1.01 -2.05 1.31
C HIS A 36 2.25 -2.62 2.02
N HIS A 37 3.27 -1.78 2.23
CA HIS A 37 4.53 -2.17 2.84
C HIS A 37 4.44 -2.34 4.37
N GLY A 38 5.47 -2.93 4.99
CA GLY A 38 5.57 -3.14 6.43
C GLY A 38 6.13 -1.91 7.18
N MET A 39 6.27 -2.06 8.51
CA MET A 39 6.90 -1.06 9.36
C MET A 39 8.37 -0.89 8.97
N ALA A 40 8.87 0.35 9.06
CA ALA A 40 10.26 0.72 8.72
C ALA A 40 10.68 0.36 7.29
N GLU A 41 9.71 0.23 6.39
CA GLU A 41 9.91 0.02 4.95
C GLU A 41 9.46 1.25 4.16
N HIS A 42 9.60 1.19 2.84
CA HIS A 42 9.13 2.18 1.90
C HIS A 42 9.07 1.56 0.49
N CYS A 43 8.36 2.17 -0.44
CA CYS A 43 8.16 1.66 -1.80
C CYS A 43 9.46 1.34 -2.54
N GLY A 44 10.51 2.13 -2.32
CA GLY A 44 11.82 1.92 -2.97
C GLY A 44 12.52 0.60 -2.64
N ARG A 45 12.08 -0.15 -1.62
CA ARG A 45 12.63 -1.48 -1.30
C ARG A 45 12.09 -2.60 -2.18
N TYR A 46 11.07 -2.34 -2.97
CA TYR A 46 10.33 -3.34 -3.73
C TYR A 46 10.73 -3.44 -5.21
N GLY A 47 11.88 -2.83 -5.62
CA GLY A 47 12.26 -2.69 -7.03
C GLY A 47 12.19 -3.95 -7.87
N ASP A 48 12.85 -5.05 -7.43
CA ASP A 48 12.85 -6.34 -8.16
C ASP A 48 11.46 -6.97 -8.20
N PHE A 49 10.71 -6.88 -7.09
CA PHE A 49 9.32 -7.34 -7.01
C PHE A 49 8.43 -6.56 -8.00
N LEU A 50 8.54 -5.24 -8.04
CA LEU A 50 7.77 -4.38 -8.92
C LEU A 50 8.07 -4.67 -10.39
N GLN A 51 9.36 -4.87 -10.73
CA GLN A 51 9.77 -5.26 -12.08
C GLN A 51 9.16 -6.60 -12.50
N ALA A 52 9.25 -7.62 -11.64
CA ALA A 52 8.71 -8.95 -11.92
C ALA A 52 7.18 -8.90 -12.14
N PHE A 53 6.44 -8.13 -11.34
CA PHE A 53 5.00 -7.99 -11.51
C PHE A 53 4.64 -7.21 -12.78
N ALA A 54 5.38 -6.15 -13.12
CA ALA A 54 5.20 -5.43 -14.37
C ALA A 54 5.46 -6.34 -15.59
N ASP A 55 6.48 -7.17 -15.55
CA ASP A 55 6.81 -8.13 -16.64
C ASP A 55 5.70 -9.19 -16.79
N MET A 56 5.03 -9.57 -15.71
CA MET A 56 3.85 -10.45 -15.75
C MET A 56 2.56 -9.74 -16.25
N GLY A 57 2.61 -8.44 -16.46
CA GLY A 57 1.47 -7.65 -16.94
C GLY A 57 0.61 -7.03 -15.82
N TYR A 58 1.13 -6.88 -14.62
CA TYR A 58 0.41 -6.21 -13.54
C TYR A 58 0.75 -4.72 -13.48
N ALA A 59 -0.25 -3.89 -13.13
CA ALA A 59 -0.01 -2.57 -12.60
C ALA A 59 0.01 -2.67 -11.06
N VAL A 60 1.14 -2.27 -10.45
CA VAL A 60 1.28 -2.28 -8.99
C VAL A 60 1.16 -0.87 -8.47
N PHE A 61 0.26 -0.65 -7.51
CA PHE A 61 0.09 0.60 -6.80
C PHE A 61 0.60 0.45 -5.38
N MET A 62 1.45 1.36 -4.94
CA MET A 62 1.92 1.49 -3.57
C MET A 62 2.00 2.96 -3.18
N HIS A 63 1.93 3.23 -1.89
CA HIS A 63 2.32 4.51 -1.32
C HIS A 63 3.30 4.29 -0.15
N ASP A 64 4.15 5.26 0.09
CA ASP A 64 4.84 5.34 1.38
C ASP A 64 3.81 5.74 2.44
N MET A 65 3.65 4.90 3.47
CA MET A 65 2.75 5.21 4.59
C MET A 65 3.11 6.52 5.25
N LEU A 66 2.14 7.18 5.87
CA LEU A 66 2.39 8.29 6.79
C LEU A 66 3.57 7.96 7.73
N GLY A 67 4.50 8.88 7.88
CA GLY A 67 5.71 8.69 8.69
C GLY A 67 6.74 7.73 8.10
N HIS A 68 6.62 7.34 6.83
CA HIS A 68 7.57 6.43 6.15
C HIS A 68 8.01 7.00 4.80
N GLY A 69 9.23 6.63 4.38
CA GLY A 69 9.78 6.99 3.08
C GLY A 69 9.66 8.48 2.76
N GLN A 70 9.08 8.82 1.61
CA GLN A 70 8.85 10.21 1.20
C GLN A 70 7.61 10.85 1.85
N SER A 71 6.77 10.07 2.52
CA SER A 71 5.62 10.55 3.30
C SER A 71 5.98 10.84 4.76
N CYS A 72 7.25 11.14 5.02
CA CYS A 72 7.81 11.54 6.29
C CYS A 72 8.46 12.91 6.11
N GLU A 73 7.88 13.96 6.70
CA GLU A 73 8.31 15.34 6.51
C GLU A 73 9.66 15.61 7.20
N THR A 74 9.83 15.09 8.42
CA THR A 74 11.06 15.26 9.22
C THR A 74 11.52 13.93 9.80
N PRO A 75 12.81 13.80 10.21
CA PRO A 75 13.29 12.59 10.88
C PRO A 75 12.52 12.23 12.15
N GLU A 76 11.98 13.21 12.84
CA GLU A 76 11.22 13.08 14.08
C GLU A 76 9.84 12.47 13.84
N ASP A 77 9.30 12.63 12.63
CA ASP A 77 7.98 12.07 12.23
C ASP A 77 8.04 10.60 11.84
N ARG A 78 9.21 9.96 11.89
CA ARG A 78 9.35 8.56 11.48
C ARG A 78 8.50 7.63 12.34
N GLY A 79 7.57 6.93 11.68
CA GLY A 79 6.66 6.00 12.32
C GLY A 79 5.56 6.68 13.14
N PHE A 80 5.44 8.00 13.08
CA PHE A 80 4.39 8.75 13.74
C PHE A 80 3.15 8.85 12.86
N PHE A 81 2.01 8.45 13.39
CA PHE A 81 0.71 8.44 12.68
C PHE A 81 -0.26 9.48 13.20
N GLY A 82 0.16 10.30 14.19
CA GLY A 82 -0.66 11.31 14.84
C GLY A 82 -1.04 10.95 16.28
N ASP A 83 -1.27 11.97 17.11
CA ASP A 83 -1.67 11.81 18.51
C ASP A 83 -3.11 11.30 18.68
N LYS A 84 -3.94 11.54 17.67
CA LYS A 84 -5.34 11.15 17.66
C LYS A 84 -5.71 10.56 16.32
N ASP A 85 -6.41 9.43 16.36
CA ASP A 85 -7.07 8.81 15.21
C ASP A 85 -6.15 8.41 14.04
N GLY A 86 -4.84 8.26 14.29
CA GLY A 86 -3.85 7.89 13.27
C GLY A 86 -4.16 6.59 12.54
N TYR A 87 -4.75 5.61 13.25
CA TYR A 87 -5.22 4.38 12.64
C TYR A 87 -6.25 4.62 11.52
N ASN A 88 -7.26 5.46 11.77
CA ASN A 88 -8.25 5.78 10.74
C ASN A 88 -7.66 6.60 9.60
N ALA A 89 -6.69 7.47 9.88
CA ALA A 89 -5.98 8.20 8.84
C ALA A 89 -5.25 7.24 7.90
N LEU A 90 -4.53 6.24 8.42
CA LEU A 90 -3.88 5.21 7.59
C LEU A 90 -4.87 4.48 6.68
N LEU A 91 -6.05 4.09 7.20
CA LEU A 91 -7.06 3.41 6.39
C LEU A 91 -7.67 4.31 5.31
N GLN A 92 -7.85 5.61 5.59
CA GLN A 92 -8.32 6.59 4.62
C GLN A 92 -7.27 6.85 3.53
N ASP A 93 -5.99 6.88 3.87
CA ASP A 93 -4.89 7.03 2.91
C ASP A 93 -4.82 5.81 1.97
N VAL A 94 -4.99 4.59 2.49
CA VAL A 94 -5.14 3.37 1.67
C VAL A 94 -6.40 3.47 0.78
N ARG A 95 -7.52 3.97 1.31
CA ARG A 95 -8.74 4.16 0.53
C ARG A 95 -8.51 5.12 -0.64
N ARG A 96 -7.78 6.20 -0.43
CA ARG A 96 -7.44 7.14 -1.50
C ARG A 96 -6.61 6.48 -2.60
N LEU A 97 -5.63 5.66 -2.22
CA LEU A 97 -4.83 4.91 -3.21
C LEU A 97 -5.67 3.89 -3.98
N TYR A 98 -6.58 3.20 -3.28
CA TYR A 98 -7.53 2.28 -3.92
C TYR A 98 -8.42 3.01 -4.95
N ASP A 99 -8.96 4.18 -4.59
CA ASP A 99 -9.81 4.97 -5.50
C ASP A 99 -9.03 5.46 -6.72
N ILE A 100 -7.74 5.82 -6.57
CA ILE A 100 -6.84 6.14 -7.68
C ILE A 100 -6.66 4.92 -8.58
N ALA A 101 -6.35 3.76 -8.02
CA ALA A 101 -6.14 2.53 -8.78
C ALA A 101 -7.40 2.10 -9.56
N ARG A 102 -8.57 2.24 -8.95
CA ARG A 102 -9.86 1.98 -9.60
C ARG A 102 -10.20 3.00 -10.68
N GLY A 103 -9.84 4.26 -10.48
CA GLY A 103 -10.01 5.31 -11.49
C GLY A 103 -9.16 5.07 -12.74
N GLU A 104 -7.92 4.60 -12.57
CA GLU A 104 -7.02 4.27 -13.68
C GLU A 104 -7.42 2.96 -14.39
N TYR A 105 -7.96 1.97 -13.66
CA TYR A 105 -8.28 0.63 -14.17
C TYR A 105 -9.66 0.15 -13.68
N PRO A 106 -10.77 0.78 -14.13
CA PRO A 106 -12.11 0.47 -13.61
C PRO A 106 -12.54 -0.98 -13.90
N ASP A 107 -12.13 -1.54 -15.05
CA ASP A 107 -12.57 -2.87 -15.53
C ASP A 107 -11.59 -4.01 -15.22
N LYS A 108 -10.43 -3.70 -14.60
CA LYS A 108 -9.43 -4.72 -14.32
C LYS A 108 -9.66 -5.37 -12.96
N LYS A 109 -9.35 -6.67 -12.87
CA LYS A 109 -9.30 -7.36 -11.58
C LYS A 109 -8.25 -6.68 -10.69
N LEU A 110 -8.63 -6.37 -9.46
CA LEU A 110 -7.75 -5.78 -8.47
C LEU A 110 -7.52 -6.79 -7.34
N VAL A 111 -6.27 -7.00 -7.01
CA VAL A 111 -5.82 -7.78 -5.84
C VAL A 111 -5.26 -6.82 -4.82
N ILE A 112 -5.62 -6.99 -3.57
CA ILE A 112 -5.03 -6.24 -2.46
C ILE A 112 -4.00 -7.11 -1.74
N ALA A 113 -2.89 -6.53 -1.33
CA ALA A 113 -1.85 -7.24 -0.61
C ALA A 113 -1.21 -6.37 0.46
N GLY A 114 -0.72 -7.00 1.53
CA GLY A 114 0.05 -6.33 2.56
C GLY A 114 1.14 -7.24 3.12
N HIS A 115 2.29 -6.64 3.40
CA HIS A 115 3.43 -7.31 4.02
C HIS A 115 3.60 -6.84 5.47
N SER A 116 3.80 -7.78 6.41
CA SER A 116 4.04 -7.49 7.84
C SER A 116 2.97 -6.53 8.41
N MET A 117 3.34 -5.37 8.93
CA MET A 117 2.38 -4.35 9.40
C MET A 117 1.36 -3.98 8.32
N GLY A 118 1.76 -3.89 7.05
CA GLY A 118 0.85 -3.65 5.93
C GLY A 118 -0.23 -4.72 5.80
N SER A 119 0.05 -5.98 6.19
CA SER A 119 -0.97 -7.03 6.19
C SER A 119 -2.06 -6.80 7.26
N PHE A 120 -1.71 -6.24 8.41
CA PHE A 120 -2.68 -5.85 9.43
C PHE A 120 -3.53 -4.67 8.95
N ILE A 121 -2.89 -3.65 8.38
CA ILE A 121 -3.58 -2.49 7.82
C ILE A 121 -4.56 -2.93 6.73
N MET A 122 -4.15 -3.81 5.80
CA MET A 122 -5.04 -4.29 4.74
C MET A 122 -6.20 -5.16 5.27
N ARG A 123 -6.01 -5.94 6.34
CA ARG A 123 -7.13 -6.62 7.03
C ARG A 123 -8.14 -5.63 7.60
N CYS A 124 -7.64 -4.62 8.29
CA CYS A 124 -8.48 -3.57 8.86
C CYS A 124 -9.19 -2.76 7.76
N PHE A 125 -8.49 -2.51 6.66
CA PHE A 125 -9.05 -1.82 5.49
C PHE A 125 -10.23 -2.60 4.88
N THR A 126 -10.08 -3.91 4.65
CA THR A 126 -11.17 -4.72 4.11
C THR A 126 -12.34 -4.88 5.09
N ALA A 127 -12.06 -4.94 6.38
CA ALA A 127 -13.11 -4.96 7.41
C ALA A 127 -13.87 -3.61 7.52
N ARG A 128 -13.16 -2.50 7.33
CA ARG A 128 -13.73 -1.15 7.40
C ARG A 128 -14.57 -0.79 6.18
N TYR A 129 -14.21 -1.36 5.02
CA TYR A 129 -14.85 -1.11 3.74
C TYR A 129 -15.30 -2.43 3.08
N PRO A 130 -16.40 -3.05 3.56
CA PRO A 130 -16.81 -4.38 3.13
C PRO A 130 -17.31 -4.43 1.66
N ASP A 131 -17.69 -3.29 1.11
CA ASP A 131 -18.23 -3.18 -0.25
C ASP A 131 -17.15 -2.90 -1.32
N LEU A 132 -15.86 -3.03 -0.97
CA LEU A 132 -14.78 -2.86 -1.92
C LEU A 132 -14.81 -3.97 -2.97
N ASP A 133 -14.68 -3.58 -4.23
CA ASP A 133 -14.53 -4.51 -5.34
C ASP A 133 -13.05 -4.92 -5.49
N TYR A 134 -12.71 -6.12 -5.03
CA TYR A 134 -11.40 -6.75 -5.23
C TYR A 134 -11.55 -8.26 -5.45
N ALA A 135 -10.67 -8.82 -6.28
CA ALA A 135 -10.72 -10.24 -6.66
C ALA A 135 -10.10 -11.17 -5.59
N ALA A 136 -9.10 -10.70 -4.85
CA ALA A 136 -8.43 -11.45 -3.81
C ALA A 136 -7.70 -10.53 -2.82
N ALA A 137 -7.43 -11.04 -1.62
CA ALA A 137 -6.62 -10.39 -0.60
C ALA A 137 -5.46 -11.30 -0.15
N ILE A 138 -4.24 -10.76 -0.08
CA ILE A 138 -3.02 -11.46 0.32
C ILE A 138 -2.46 -10.79 1.57
N TYR A 139 -2.36 -11.54 2.66
CA TYR A 139 -1.83 -11.05 3.94
C TYR A 139 -0.54 -11.80 4.29
N ALA A 140 0.60 -11.25 3.84
CA ALA A 140 1.89 -11.88 4.01
C ALA A 140 2.54 -11.50 5.35
N VAL A 141 3.14 -12.50 6.03
CA VAL A 141 3.94 -12.35 7.27
C VAL A 141 3.15 -11.77 8.46
N SER A 142 1.82 -11.93 8.48
CA SER A 142 0.97 -11.29 9.51
C SER A 142 1.06 -11.93 10.90
N TYR A 143 1.32 -13.26 11.01
CA TYR A 143 1.33 -13.98 12.28
C TYR A 143 2.66 -14.65 12.64
N THR A 144 3.62 -14.69 11.75
CA THR A 144 4.89 -15.39 11.96
C THR A 144 5.71 -14.78 13.09
N HIS A 145 5.61 -13.50 13.34
CA HIS A 145 6.31 -12.81 14.43
C HIS A 145 5.69 -13.10 15.81
N LEU A 146 4.38 -13.30 15.90
CA LEU A 146 3.69 -13.54 17.16
C LEU A 146 3.93 -14.97 17.69
N ARG A 147 4.02 -15.97 16.81
CA ARG A 147 4.29 -17.36 17.20
C ARG A 147 5.74 -17.63 17.60
N ALA A 148 6.71 -16.85 17.15
CA ALA A 148 8.12 -17.05 17.51
C ALA A 148 8.41 -16.82 19.01
N HIS A 149 7.51 -16.18 19.75
CA HIS A 149 7.63 -15.93 21.20
C HIS A 149 6.85 -16.91 22.09
N GLU A 150 5.97 -17.74 21.53
CA GLU A 150 5.13 -18.68 22.28
C GLU A 150 5.78 -20.07 22.48
N THR A 151 6.95 -20.34 21.90
CA THR A 151 7.61 -21.66 21.94
C THR A 151 8.87 -21.69 22.83
N ARG A 152 8.91 -20.89 23.91
CA ARG A 152 9.97 -20.98 24.93
C ARG A 152 9.39 -21.17 26.32
#